data_0396ee4fc3faaa03bffd4f52a1def0ab
#
_entry.id   0396ee4fc3faaa03bffd4f52a1def0ab
#
_cell.length_a   1.000
_cell.length_b   1.000
_cell.length_c   1.000
_cell.angle_alpha   90.00
_cell.angle_beta   90.00
_cell.angle_gamma   90.00
#
_symmetry.space_group_name_H-M   'P 1'
#
loop_
_entity.id
_entity.type
_entity.pdbx_description
1 polymer ?
#
loop_
_entity_poly.entity_id
_entity_poly.type
_entity_poly.pdbx_seq_one_letter_code
_entity_poly.pdbx_strand_id
1 'polypeptide(L)'
;PVPTDVVCGKEFSPTAEATLKNVADVEDDDMIFDIGPDSAAALADVLKNAGTIVWNGPVGVFEFDQFGEGTKAISLAIAESDAFSIAGGGDSLAAVDKYGIADRV
;
A
#
# COMPACT_ATOMS: atom_id res chain seq x y z
N PRO A 1 1.98 -10.69 -7.83
CA PRO A 1 0.52 -10.42 -7.80
C PRO A 1 0.17 -9.12 -8.52
N VAL A 2 -0.92 -9.17 -9.27
CA VAL A 2 -1.44 -8.00 -9.98
C VAL A 2 -2.71 -7.53 -9.27
N PRO A 3 -2.83 -6.25 -8.93
CA PRO A 3 -4.03 -5.75 -8.27
C PRO A 3 -5.29 -5.95 -9.11
N THR A 4 -6.40 -6.28 -8.44
CA THR A 4 -7.71 -6.44 -9.08
C THR A 4 -8.63 -5.26 -8.79
N ASP A 5 -8.35 -4.52 -7.74
CA ASP A 5 -9.05 -3.30 -7.36
C ASP A 5 -8.05 -2.20 -7.00
N VAL A 6 -8.44 -0.97 -7.20
CA VAL A 6 -7.59 0.21 -7.00
C VAL A 6 -8.42 1.34 -6.40
N VAL A 7 -7.74 2.30 -5.79
CA VAL A 7 -8.34 3.54 -5.29
C VAL A 7 -7.86 4.68 -6.17
N CYS A 8 -8.82 5.37 -6.78
CA CYS A 8 -8.56 6.41 -7.77
C CYS A 8 -8.94 7.79 -7.24
N GLY A 9 -8.27 8.80 -7.79
CA GLY A 9 -8.62 10.21 -7.62
C GLY A 9 -8.60 10.92 -8.96
N LYS A 10 -9.28 12.07 -9.03
CA LYS A 10 -9.29 12.90 -10.22
C LYS A 10 -8.24 14.01 -10.19
N GLU A 11 -7.66 14.26 -9.02
CA GLU A 11 -6.60 15.25 -8.82
C GLU A 11 -5.61 14.78 -7.77
N PHE A 12 -4.38 15.21 -7.85
CA PHE A 12 -3.36 14.95 -6.83
C PHE A 12 -3.48 16.01 -5.73
N SER A 13 -4.30 15.72 -4.72
CA SER A 13 -4.63 16.67 -3.66
C SER A 13 -4.99 15.96 -2.37
N PRO A 14 -4.66 16.53 -1.19
CA PRO A 14 -5.07 15.98 0.09
C PRO A 14 -6.60 15.92 0.29
N THR A 15 -7.33 16.70 -0.51
CA THR A 15 -8.81 16.77 -0.43
C THR A 15 -9.49 16.04 -1.59
N ALA A 16 -8.74 15.38 -2.46
CA ALA A 16 -9.30 14.61 -3.57
C ALA A 16 -10.19 13.48 -3.03
N GLU A 17 -11.33 13.30 -3.67
CA GLU A 17 -12.24 12.20 -3.34
C GLU A 17 -11.61 10.87 -3.78
N ALA A 18 -11.59 9.91 -2.87
CA ALA A 18 -11.09 8.56 -3.14
C ALA A 18 -12.23 7.67 -3.63
N THR A 19 -12.05 7.06 -4.79
CA THR A 19 -13.05 6.16 -5.38
C THR A 19 -12.46 4.77 -5.57
N LEU A 20 -13.05 3.78 -4.90
CA LEU A 20 -12.67 2.39 -5.07
C LEU A 20 -13.26 1.88 -6.39
N LYS A 21 -12.40 1.32 -7.25
CA LYS A 21 -12.80 0.77 -8.55
C LYS A 21 -12.16 -0.59 -8.79
N ASN A 22 -12.89 -1.44 -9.50
CA ASN A 22 -12.29 -2.60 -10.13
C ASN A 22 -11.36 -2.10 -11.25
N VAL A 23 -10.24 -2.79 -11.49
CA VAL A 23 -9.28 -2.35 -12.52
C VAL A 23 -9.90 -2.25 -13.91
N ALA A 24 -10.93 -3.03 -14.21
CA ALA A 24 -11.63 -2.97 -15.49
C ALA A 24 -12.46 -1.69 -15.66
N ASP A 25 -12.78 -0.99 -14.57
CA ASP A 25 -13.64 0.20 -14.57
C ASP A 25 -12.85 1.51 -14.47
N VAL A 26 -11.52 1.45 -14.49
CA VAL A 26 -10.68 2.64 -14.47
C VAL A 26 -10.84 3.41 -15.80
N GLU A 27 -11.10 4.70 -15.69
CA GLU A 27 -11.30 5.59 -16.83
C GLU A 27 -10.03 6.36 -17.18
N ASP A 28 -10.00 6.99 -18.36
CA ASP A 28 -8.81 7.68 -18.87
C ASP A 28 -8.39 8.87 -17.99
N ASP A 29 -9.33 9.51 -17.31
CA ASP A 29 -9.06 10.65 -16.41
C ASP A 29 -8.87 10.24 -14.93
N ASP A 30 -8.94 8.96 -14.63
CA ASP A 30 -8.62 8.44 -13.29
C ASP A 30 -7.11 8.39 -13.09
N MET A 31 -6.69 8.79 -11.90
CA MET A 31 -5.32 8.54 -11.43
C MET A 31 -5.37 7.46 -10.35
N ILE A 32 -4.56 6.42 -10.51
CA ILE A 32 -4.49 5.34 -9.53
C ILE A 32 -3.53 5.77 -8.42
N PHE A 33 -4.03 5.93 -7.20
CA PHE A 33 -3.26 6.42 -6.07
C PHE A 33 -3.06 5.37 -4.97
N ASP A 34 -3.75 4.24 -5.04
CA ASP A 34 -3.57 3.15 -4.08
C ASP A 34 -4.12 1.85 -4.66
N ILE A 35 -3.72 0.74 -4.06
CA ILE A 35 -4.39 -0.54 -4.30
C ILE A 35 -5.67 -0.59 -3.47
N GLY A 36 -6.64 -1.36 -3.93
CA GLY A 36 -7.89 -1.53 -3.20
C GLY A 36 -7.76 -2.55 -2.06
N PRO A 37 -8.80 -2.66 -1.22
CA PRO A 37 -8.76 -3.54 -0.05
C PRO A 37 -8.63 -5.03 -0.39
N ASP A 38 -9.20 -5.50 -1.49
CA ASP A 38 -9.08 -6.89 -1.88
C ASP A 38 -7.65 -7.21 -2.34
N SER A 39 -7.03 -6.31 -3.09
CA SER A 39 -5.64 -6.43 -3.52
C SER A 39 -4.69 -6.38 -2.33
N ALA A 40 -4.95 -5.47 -1.38
CA ALA A 40 -4.14 -5.34 -0.17
C ALA A 40 -4.23 -6.60 0.70
N ALA A 41 -5.41 -7.19 0.84
CA ALA A 41 -5.61 -8.42 1.60
C ALA A 41 -4.88 -9.61 0.97
N ALA A 42 -4.95 -9.73 -0.35
CA ALA A 42 -4.26 -10.80 -1.08
C ALA A 42 -2.74 -10.67 -0.94
N LEU A 43 -2.21 -9.45 -1.07
CA LEU A 43 -0.78 -9.21 -0.92
C LEU A 43 -0.33 -9.41 0.52
N ALA A 44 -1.12 -8.98 1.50
CA ALA A 44 -0.83 -9.20 2.93
C ALA A 44 -0.71 -10.70 3.25
N ASP A 45 -1.56 -11.53 2.67
CA ASP A 45 -1.49 -12.98 2.83
C ASP A 45 -0.18 -13.56 2.29
N VAL A 46 0.26 -13.10 1.12
CA VAL A 46 1.55 -13.50 0.55
C VAL A 46 2.70 -13.11 1.49
N LEU A 47 2.66 -11.88 2.02
CA LEU A 47 3.71 -11.37 2.92
C LEU A 47 3.77 -12.14 4.23
N LYS A 48 2.63 -12.51 4.79
CA LYS A 48 2.58 -13.29 6.05
C LYS A 48 3.19 -14.68 5.89
N ASN A 49 3.18 -15.23 4.69
CA ASN A 49 3.71 -16.55 4.39
C ASN A 49 5.11 -16.51 3.74
N ALA A 50 5.70 -15.33 3.55
CA ALA A 50 7.02 -15.18 2.96
C ALA A 50 8.12 -15.54 3.95
N GLY A 51 9.26 -16.02 3.43
CA GLY A 51 10.47 -16.25 4.22
C GLY A 51 11.34 -15.00 4.34
N THR A 52 11.40 -14.21 3.28
CA THR A 52 12.18 -12.97 3.20
C THR A 52 11.37 -11.93 2.45
N ILE A 53 11.38 -10.70 2.95
CA ILE A 53 10.68 -9.57 2.34
C ILE A 53 11.67 -8.45 2.09
N VAL A 54 11.71 -7.97 0.85
CA VAL A 54 12.39 -6.72 0.48
C VAL A 54 11.33 -5.69 0.15
N TRP A 55 11.26 -4.65 0.96
CA TRP A 55 10.27 -3.59 0.81
C TRP A 55 10.94 -2.32 0.29
N ASN A 56 10.67 -1.97 -0.94
CA ASN A 56 11.31 -0.83 -1.59
C ASN A 56 10.27 0.08 -2.26
N GLY A 57 9.43 0.70 -1.46
CA GLY A 57 8.44 1.67 -1.89
C GLY A 57 7.04 1.38 -1.38
N PRO A 58 6.26 2.44 -1.11
CA PRO A 58 4.86 2.31 -0.77
C PRO A 58 4.04 1.87 -1.99
N VAL A 59 2.84 1.36 -1.75
CA VAL A 59 1.92 0.92 -2.82
C VAL A 59 0.88 1.98 -3.18
N GLY A 60 0.91 3.13 -2.53
CA GLY A 60 0.00 4.23 -2.78
C GLY A 60 0.54 5.55 -2.25
N VAL A 61 -0.23 6.61 -2.45
CA VAL A 61 0.10 7.96 -1.99
C VAL A 61 -0.30 8.09 -0.52
N PHE A 62 0.47 7.44 0.34
CA PHE A 62 0.13 7.30 1.76
C PHE A 62 0.21 8.61 2.54
N GLU A 63 0.84 9.64 1.99
CA GLU A 63 0.87 10.99 2.55
C GLU A 63 -0.55 11.58 2.65
N PHE A 64 -1.47 11.15 1.77
CA PHE A 64 -2.89 11.48 1.83
C PHE A 64 -3.64 10.30 2.43
N ASP A 65 -4.27 10.49 3.58
CA ASP A 65 -4.86 9.38 4.35
C ASP A 65 -5.86 8.54 3.54
N GLN A 66 -6.64 9.16 2.64
CA GLN A 66 -7.61 8.44 1.81
C GLN A 66 -6.95 7.53 0.78
N PHE A 67 -5.66 7.71 0.50
CA PHE A 67 -4.87 6.90 -0.43
C PHE A 67 -3.79 6.10 0.30
N GLY A 68 -3.86 6.01 1.60
CA GLY A 68 -2.85 5.36 2.44
C GLY A 68 -3.21 3.97 2.96
N GLU A 69 -4.43 3.52 2.77
CA GLU A 69 -4.90 2.27 3.38
C GLU A 69 -4.14 1.04 2.85
N GLY A 70 -3.78 1.02 1.57
CA GLY A 70 -3.00 -0.06 0.99
C GLY A 70 -1.61 -0.16 1.61
N THR A 71 -0.89 0.96 1.68
CA THR A 71 0.43 1.01 2.30
C THR A 71 0.37 0.64 3.78
N LYS A 72 -0.67 1.08 4.49
CA LYS A 72 -0.88 0.71 5.90
C LYS A 72 -1.07 -0.80 6.05
N ALA A 73 -1.92 -1.40 5.23
CA ALA A 73 -2.17 -2.85 5.27
C ALA A 73 -0.90 -3.65 5.00
N ILE A 74 -0.11 -3.25 4.01
CA ILE A 74 1.16 -3.89 3.67
C ILE A 74 2.17 -3.73 4.80
N SER A 75 2.28 -2.53 5.37
CA SER A 75 3.19 -2.24 6.47
C SER A 75 2.91 -3.12 7.69
N LEU A 76 1.65 -3.25 8.06
CA LEU A 76 1.24 -4.09 9.19
C LEU A 76 1.45 -5.58 8.90
N ALA A 77 1.21 -6.02 7.66
CA ALA A 77 1.46 -7.40 7.26
C ALA A 77 2.95 -7.76 7.36
N ILE A 78 3.83 -6.86 6.93
CA ILE A 78 5.28 -7.04 7.04
C ILE A 78 5.68 -7.11 8.52
N ALA A 79 5.16 -6.21 9.35
CA ALA A 79 5.46 -6.17 10.77
C ALA A 79 4.99 -7.44 11.51
N GLU A 80 3.88 -8.01 11.09
CA GLU A 80 3.30 -9.22 11.69
C GLU A 80 3.89 -10.52 11.12
N SER A 81 4.61 -10.46 10.00
CA SER A 81 5.23 -11.62 9.36
C SER A 81 6.43 -12.11 10.15
N ASP A 82 6.65 -13.42 10.18
CA ASP A 82 7.85 -14.05 10.72
C ASP A 82 9.05 -13.95 9.75
N ALA A 83 8.85 -13.40 8.57
CA ALA A 83 9.90 -13.25 7.57
C ALA A 83 11.01 -12.31 8.05
N PHE A 84 12.22 -12.55 7.56
CA PHE A 84 13.28 -11.54 7.63
C PHE A 84 12.92 -10.42 6.65
N SER A 85 12.75 -9.20 7.14
CA SER A 85 12.33 -8.08 6.30
C SER A 85 13.31 -6.92 6.36
N ILE A 86 13.55 -6.31 5.19
CA ILE A 86 14.34 -5.10 5.06
C ILE A 86 13.52 -4.06 4.29
N ALA A 87 13.64 -2.81 4.71
CA ALA A 87 13.01 -1.68 4.03
C ALA A 87 14.09 -0.73 3.54
N GLY A 88 13.99 -0.32 2.29
CA GLY A 88 14.90 0.63 1.66
C GLY A 88 14.15 1.76 0.98
N GLY A 89 14.81 2.93 0.86
CA GLY A 89 14.24 4.11 0.25
C GLY A 89 13.55 5.04 1.26
N GLY A 90 13.59 6.35 0.97
CA GLY A 90 13.06 7.37 1.88
C GLY A 90 11.57 7.23 2.13
N ASP A 91 10.78 6.92 1.11
CA ASP A 91 9.33 6.78 1.24
C ASP A 91 8.95 5.53 2.04
N SER A 92 9.68 4.43 1.87
CA SER A 92 9.47 3.23 2.69
C SER A 92 9.76 3.50 4.16
N LEU A 93 10.85 4.23 4.46
CA LEU A 93 11.22 4.61 5.82
C LEU A 93 10.18 5.57 6.42
N ALA A 94 9.64 6.48 5.64
CA ALA A 94 8.55 7.36 6.07
C ALA A 94 7.29 6.56 6.42
N ALA A 95 6.96 5.52 5.66
CA ALA A 95 5.83 4.64 5.98
C ALA A 95 6.08 3.84 7.25
N VAL A 96 7.29 3.32 7.44
CA VAL A 96 7.70 2.63 8.68
C VAL A 96 7.49 3.52 9.90
N ASP A 97 7.89 4.79 9.80
CA ASP A 97 7.73 5.77 10.87
C ASP A 97 6.25 6.11 11.10
N LYS A 98 5.51 6.39 10.04
CA LYS A 98 4.09 6.75 10.12
C LYS A 98 3.25 5.67 10.81
N TYR A 99 3.53 4.40 10.53
CA TYR A 99 2.75 3.28 11.05
C TYR A 99 3.39 2.63 12.28
N GLY A 100 4.51 3.16 12.77
CA GLY A 100 5.11 2.78 14.05
C GLY A 100 5.65 1.35 14.10
N ILE A 101 6.22 0.85 13.02
CA ILE A 101 6.67 -0.54 12.89
C ILE A 101 8.19 -0.70 12.84
N ALA A 102 8.95 0.33 13.19
CA ALA A 102 10.41 0.33 13.01
C ALA A 102 11.12 -0.84 13.71
N ASP A 103 10.63 -1.29 14.85
CA ASP A 103 11.20 -2.38 15.62
C ASP A 103 10.81 -3.77 15.12
N ARG A 104 9.96 -3.86 14.09
CA ARG A 104 9.47 -5.12 13.51
C ARG A 104 9.82 -5.31 12.03
N VAL A 105 10.70 -4.46 11.53
CA VAL A 105 11.20 -4.53 10.15
C VAL A 105 12.71 -4.67 10.16
#